data_729c2209e3a6f6fab6908e980a08c916
#
_entry.id   729c2209e3a6f6fab6908e980a08c916
#
_cell.length_a   1.000
_cell.length_b   1.000
_cell.length_c   1.000
_cell.angle_alpha   90.00
_cell.angle_beta   90.00
_cell.angle_gamma   90.00
#
_symmetry.space_group_name_H-M   'P 1'
#
loop_
_entity.id
_entity.type
_entity.pdbx_description
1 polymer ?
#
loop_
_entity_poly.entity_id
_entity_poly.type
_entity_poly.pdbx_seq_one_letter_code
_entity_poly.pdbx_strand_id
1 'polypeptide(L)'
;MHRREVNRPTSTGHLINRVMPASRRHVFRAEAPPARETIAQPGRELWILHPRGEPLPGGATPGKLQVLLLDGSWREAARMTQAVSSWGRLVRLPPAGPSRNQLRTQEIPGQYSTAESLLFLLAALGLAEAEARLRLQFELHVYAGLRTRGAKALATEFLATSPLRAAFPDLLAEMDRRRPQA
;
A
#
# COMPACT_ATOMS: atom_id res chain seq x y z
N MET A 1 -9.56 3.62 4.71
CA MET A 1 -9.88 3.41 3.26
C MET A 1 -11.11 4.23 2.88
N HIS A 2 -11.03 5.03 1.83
CA HIS A 2 -12.20 5.73 1.30
C HIS A 2 -13.22 4.74 0.73
N ARG A 3 -14.53 5.00 0.87
CA ARG A 3 -15.60 4.05 0.43
C ARG A 3 -15.48 3.64 -1.05
N ARG A 4 -14.98 4.53 -1.92
CA ARG A 4 -14.81 4.25 -3.35
C ARG A 4 -13.68 3.26 -3.65
N GLU A 5 -12.76 3.05 -2.73
CA GLU A 5 -11.65 2.10 -2.90
C GLU A 5 -12.04 0.66 -2.50
N VAL A 6 -13.14 0.46 -1.78
CA VAL A 6 -13.55 -0.85 -1.25
C VAL A 6 -13.62 -1.93 -2.35
N ASN A 7 -14.19 -1.57 -3.50
CA ASN A 7 -14.37 -2.50 -4.63
C ASN A 7 -13.51 -2.14 -5.84
N ARG A 8 -12.48 -1.31 -5.67
CA ARG A 8 -11.64 -0.88 -6.80
C ARG A 8 -10.55 -1.92 -7.09
N PRO A 9 -10.52 -2.53 -8.28
CA PRO A 9 -9.55 -3.59 -8.60
C PRO A 9 -8.09 -3.17 -8.49
N THR A 10 -7.80 -1.86 -8.62
CA THR A 10 -6.46 -1.29 -8.52
C THR A 10 -6.11 -0.79 -7.12
N SER A 11 -7.01 -0.93 -6.14
CA SER A 11 -6.70 -0.61 -4.75
C SER A 11 -5.67 -1.60 -4.21
N THR A 12 -4.65 -1.10 -3.54
CA THR A 12 -3.60 -1.92 -2.95
C THR A 12 -3.73 -2.07 -1.43
N GLY A 13 -4.62 -1.30 -0.81
CA GLY A 13 -4.84 -1.36 0.64
C GLY A 13 -5.31 -2.72 1.16
N HIS A 14 -6.03 -3.48 0.33
CA HIS A 14 -6.49 -4.83 0.71
C HIS A 14 -5.36 -5.87 0.82
N LEU A 15 -4.21 -5.62 0.18
CA LEU A 15 -3.05 -6.52 0.25
C LEU A 15 -2.45 -6.56 1.65
N ILE A 16 -2.58 -5.48 2.39
CA ILE A 16 -2.02 -5.34 3.75
C ILE A 16 -2.60 -6.39 4.69
N ASN A 17 -3.91 -6.59 4.66
CA ASN A 17 -4.55 -7.59 5.53
C ASN A 17 -4.13 -9.04 5.23
N ARG A 18 -3.68 -9.33 4.00
CA ARG A 18 -3.16 -10.66 3.63
C ARG A 18 -1.83 -10.98 4.31
N VAL A 19 -1.04 -9.95 4.59
CA VAL A 19 0.31 -10.09 5.16
C VAL A 19 0.34 -9.74 6.65
N MET A 20 -0.51 -8.80 7.06
CA MET A 20 -0.62 -8.31 8.43
C MET A 20 -2.07 -8.56 8.94
N PRO A 21 -2.40 -9.79 9.40
CA PRO A 21 -3.77 -10.14 9.80
C PRO A 21 -4.32 -9.27 10.93
N ALA A 22 -3.46 -8.72 11.78
CA ALA A 22 -3.85 -7.79 12.85
C ALA A 22 -4.24 -6.39 12.35
N SER A 23 -3.98 -6.07 11.07
CA SER A 23 -4.39 -4.80 10.49
C SER A 23 -5.91 -4.72 10.36
N ARG A 24 -6.45 -3.51 10.54
CA ARG A 24 -7.90 -3.26 10.47
C ARG A 24 -8.20 -2.27 9.36
N ARG A 25 -9.28 -2.50 8.64
CA ARG A 25 -9.81 -1.58 7.64
C ARG A 25 -11.01 -0.83 8.18
N HIS A 26 -10.94 0.49 8.14
CA HIS A 26 -12.05 1.36 8.49
C HIS A 26 -12.50 2.10 7.22
N VAL A 27 -13.79 2.01 6.91
CA VAL A 27 -14.35 2.69 5.73
C VAL A 27 -14.66 4.13 6.09
N PHE A 28 -14.00 5.06 5.40
CA PHE A 28 -14.24 6.49 5.54
C PHE A 28 -15.41 6.92 4.65
N ARG A 29 -16.36 7.60 5.26
CA ARG A 29 -17.47 8.32 4.62
C ARG A 29 -17.44 9.76 5.12
N ALA A 30 -17.55 10.74 4.24
CA ALA A 30 -17.46 12.15 4.62
C ALA A 30 -18.61 12.58 5.55
N GLU A 31 -19.79 11.98 5.33
CA GLU A 31 -21.00 12.21 6.12
C GLU A 31 -21.00 11.52 7.50
N ALA A 32 -20.17 10.50 7.68
CA ALA A 32 -20.01 9.76 8.92
C ALA A 32 -18.58 9.23 9.04
N PRO A 33 -17.60 10.11 9.31
CA PRO A 33 -16.21 9.68 9.47
C PRO A 33 -16.08 8.80 10.72
N PRO A 34 -15.18 7.80 10.72
CA PRO A 34 -14.95 6.99 11.90
C PRO A 34 -14.41 7.87 13.04
N ALA A 35 -14.76 7.54 14.27
CA ALA A 35 -14.24 8.24 15.43
C ALA A 35 -12.81 7.79 15.75
N ARG A 36 -12.00 8.69 16.34
CA ARG A 36 -10.61 8.39 16.74
C ARG A 36 -10.52 7.16 17.64
N GLU A 37 -11.44 7.05 18.59
CA GLU A 37 -11.49 5.99 19.61
C GLU A 37 -11.74 4.60 19.00
N THR A 38 -12.34 4.54 17.81
CA THR A 38 -12.54 3.27 17.08
C THR A 38 -11.28 2.81 16.33
N ILE A 39 -10.32 3.74 16.13
CA ILE A 39 -9.11 3.50 15.35
C ILE A 39 -7.87 3.46 16.25
N ALA A 40 -7.66 4.50 17.06
CA ALA A 40 -6.47 4.64 17.88
C ALA A 40 -6.44 3.58 19.01
N GLN A 41 -5.31 2.90 19.16
CA GLN A 41 -5.09 1.90 20.19
C GLN A 41 -4.44 2.55 21.41
N PRO A 42 -4.97 2.35 22.62
CA PRO A 42 -4.34 2.84 23.84
C PRO A 42 -2.90 2.35 23.98
N GLY A 43 -2.02 3.21 24.45
CA GLY A 43 -0.61 2.87 24.69
C GLY A 43 0.26 2.77 23.43
N ARG A 44 -0.27 3.09 22.24
CA ARG A 44 0.49 3.16 21.00
C ARG A 44 0.57 4.58 20.46
N GLU A 45 1.73 4.96 19.95
CA GLU A 45 1.89 6.19 19.19
C GLU A 45 1.26 6.03 17.81
N LEU A 46 0.30 6.89 17.46
CA LEU A 46 -0.38 6.85 16.17
C LEU A 46 0.37 7.72 15.15
N TRP A 47 0.92 7.07 14.13
CA TRP A 47 1.51 7.75 12.97
C TRP A 47 0.53 7.71 11.79
N ILE A 48 0.37 8.87 11.15
CA ILE A 48 -0.45 9.04 9.95
C ILE A 48 0.51 9.32 8.81
N LEU A 49 0.62 8.42 7.83
CA LEU A 49 1.51 8.63 6.70
C LEU A 49 0.95 9.71 5.77
N HIS A 50 1.76 10.76 5.58
CA HIS A 50 1.38 11.90 4.74
C HIS A 50 2.62 12.61 4.15
N PRO A 51 2.64 13.00 2.85
CA PRO A 51 3.82 13.63 2.22
C PRO A 51 4.30 14.91 2.90
N ARG A 52 3.38 15.67 3.51
CA ARG A 52 3.69 16.92 4.24
C ARG A 52 3.91 16.72 5.74
N GLY A 53 4.06 15.46 6.20
CA GLY A 53 4.38 15.16 7.59
C GLY A 53 5.83 15.49 7.94
N GLU A 54 6.16 15.35 9.22
CA GLU A 54 7.53 15.43 9.70
C GLU A 54 8.37 14.25 9.19
N PRO A 55 9.68 14.38 9.10
CA PRO A 55 10.55 13.24 8.80
C PRO A 55 10.30 12.08 9.76
N LEU A 56 10.50 10.86 9.26
CA LEU A 56 10.39 9.66 10.08
C LEU A 56 11.30 9.78 11.32
N PRO A 57 10.76 9.65 12.54
CA PRO A 57 11.57 9.72 13.75
C PRO A 57 12.58 8.57 13.81
N GLY A 58 13.82 8.87 14.17
CA GLY A 58 14.81 7.84 14.49
C GLY A 58 14.46 7.09 15.77
N GLY A 59 14.90 5.82 15.89
CA GLY A 59 14.73 5.02 17.11
C GLY A 59 13.30 4.58 17.42
N ALA A 60 12.40 4.64 16.44
CA ALA A 60 11.03 4.19 16.63
C ALA A 60 10.97 2.70 16.99
N THR A 61 10.18 2.37 18.00
CA THR A 61 9.96 0.98 18.45
C THR A 61 8.70 0.43 17.77
N PRO A 62 8.80 -0.49 16.81
CA PRO A 62 7.65 -0.98 16.05
C PRO A 62 6.50 -1.50 16.91
N GLY A 63 6.80 -2.20 18.01
CA GLY A 63 5.78 -2.73 18.93
C GLY A 63 4.94 -1.68 19.66
N LYS A 64 5.43 -0.43 19.73
CA LYS A 64 4.71 0.71 20.32
C LYS A 64 4.05 1.61 19.29
N LEU A 65 4.15 1.27 18.01
CA LEU A 65 3.57 2.07 16.93
C LEU A 65 2.23 1.51 16.46
N GLN A 66 1.39 2.43 16.06
CA GLN A 66 0.24 2.16 15.21
C GLN A 66 0.33 3.07 13.99
N VAL A 67 0.12 2.53 12.80
CA VAL A 67 0.21 3.29 11.55
C VAL A 67 -1.16 3.39 10.91
N LEU A 68 -1.59 4.60 10.60
CA LEU A 68 -2.79 4.89 9.85
C LEU A 68 -2.44 5.25 8.40
N LEU A 69 -2.89 4.42 7.48
CA LEU A 69 -2.75 4.61 6.03
C LEU A 69 -4.06 5.17 5.46
N LEU A 70 -3.98 6.25 4.71
CA LEU A 70 -5.12 6.90 4.07
C LEU A 70 -5.26 6.37 2.64
N ASP A 71 -6.06 5.33 2.46
CA ASP A 71 -6.25 4.66 1.17
C ASP A 71 -7.40 5.30 0.38
N GLY A 72 -7.05 5.97 -0.70
CA GLY A 72 -7.93 6.72 -1.59
C GLY A 72 -7.18 7.34 -2.76
N SER A 73 -7.89 8.04 -3.65
CA SER A 73 -7.24 8.98 -4.57
C SER A 73 -6.60 10.13 -3.78
N TRP A 74 -5.68 10.85 -4.38
CA TRP A 74 -4.99 11.97 -3.71
C TRP A 74 -5.97 13.02 -3.14
N ARG A 75 -7.05 13.33 -3.86
CA ARG A 75 -8.12 14.21 -3.39
C ARG A 75 -8.86 13.63 -2.19
N GLU A 76 -9.13 12.33 -2.23
CA GLU A 76 -9.79 11.64 -1.12
C GLU A 76 -8.87 11.51 0.10
N ALA A 77 -7.59 11.20 -0.11
CA ALA A 77 -6.58 11.18 0.94
C ALA A 77 -6.44 12.55 1.63
N ALA A 78 -6.41 13.64 0.87
CA ALA A 78 -6.37 14.99 1.43
C ALA A 78 -7.59 15.30 2.33
N ARG A 79 -8.79 14.89 1.91
CA ARG A 79 -10.01 15.05 2.75
C ARG A 79 -9.95 14.19 4.02
N MET A 80 -9.47 12.95 3.90
CA MET A 80 -9.28 12.08 5.07
C MET A 80 -8.24 12.67 6.02
N THR A 81 -7.15 13.25 5.50
CA THR A 81 -6.13 13.92 6.32
C THR A 81 -6.73 15.04 7.17
N GLN A 82 -7.60 15.89 6.59
CA GLN A 82 -8.26 16.95 7.33
C GLN A 82 -9.04 16.40 8.54
N ALA A 83 -9.69 15.26 8.39
CA ALA A 83 -10.47 14.64 9.45
C ALA A 83 -9.63 13.98 10.55
N VAL A 84 -8.41 13.53 10.23
CA VAL A 84 -7.62 12.70 11.16
C VAL A 84 -6.30 13.33 11.62
N SER A 85 -5.92 14.50 11.09
CA SER A 85 -4.61 15.12 11.35
C SER A 85 -4.33 15.44 12.82
N SER A 86 -5.38 15.68 13.61
CA SER A 86 -5.28 15.91 15.06
C SER A 86 -5.19 14.64 15.91
N TRP A 87 -5.33 13.46 15.30
CA TRP A 87 -5.37 12.19 16.04
C TRP A 87 -4.01 11.66 16.45
N GLY A 88 -2.98 11.99 15.69
CA GLY A 88 -1.64 11.49 15.88
C GLY A 88 -0.62 12.30 15.08
N ARG A 89 0.59 11.78 14.98
CA ARG A 89 1.70 12.44 14.31
C ARG A 89 1.63 12.22 12.79
N LEU A 90 1.63 13.30 12.02
CA LEU A 90 1.82 13.21 10.57
C LEU A 90 3.28 12.94 10.26
N VAL A 91 3.56 11.84 9.58
CA VAL A 91 4.91 11.37 9.27
C VAL A 91 5.07 11.20 7.77
N ARG A 92 6.14 11.73 7.20
CA ARG A 92 6.53 11.48 5.80
C ARG A 92 7.58 10.40 5.69
N LEU A 93 7.45 9.63 4.64
CA LEU A 93 8.45 8.63 4.28
C LEU A 93 9.73 9.31 3.75
N PRO A 94 10.91 8.68 3.92
CA PRO A 94 12.11 9.13 3.25
C PRO A 94 11.92 9.06 1.73
N PRO A 95 12.71 9.82 0.94
CA PRO A 95 12.72 9.69 -0.51
C PRO A 95 12.94 8.22 -0.91
N ALA A 96 12.07 7.71 -1.77
CA ALA A 96 12.17 6.36 -2.31
C ALA A 96 12.28 6.43 -3.84
N GLY A 97 12.64 5.31 -4.45
CA GLY A 97 12.73 5.21 -5.91
C GLY A 97 11.38 5.39 -6.63
N PRO A 98 11.34 5.20 -7.94
CA PRO A 98 10.11 5.30 -8.71
C PRO A 98 9.08 4.27 -8.23
N SER A 99 7.79 4.62 -8.35
CA SER A 99 6.72 3.69 -8.05
C SER A 99 6.72 2.51 -9.02
N ARG A 100 6.43 1.34 -8.49
CA ARG A 100 6.21 0.12 -9.27
C ARG A 100 4.73 -0.15 -9.53
N ASN A 101 3.81 0.69 -9.01
CA ASN A 101 2.38 0.54 -9.27
C ASN A 101 2.00 1.03 -10.67
N GLN A 102 2.21 0.20 -11.67
CA GLN A 102 1.86 0.48 -13.08
C GLN A 102 0.37 0.33 -13.39
N LEU A 103 -0.48 0.05 -12.40
CA LEU A 103 -1.93 -0.05 -12.57
C LEU A 103 -2.64 1.31 -12.50
N ARG A 104 -1.95 2.35 -12.03
CA ARG A 104 -2.45 3.73 -11.94
C ARG A 104 -1.38 4.69 -12.46
N THR A 105 -1.83 5.69 -13.22
CA THR A 105 -0.94 6.78 -13.65
C THR A 105 -0.53 7.59 -12.42
N GLN A 106 0.77 7.84 -12.28
CA GLN A 106 1.30 8.80 -11.33
C GLN A 106 1.25 10.20 -11.95
N GLU A 107 0.58 11.12 -11.30
CA GLU A 107 0.51 12.51 -11.75
C GLU A 107 1.74 13.31 -11.29
N ILE A 108 2.31 12.95 -10.15
CA ILE A 108 3.43 13.64 -9.51
C ILE A 108 4.45 12.60 -9.00
N PRO A 109 5.76 12.80 -9.24
CA PRO A 109 6.80 11.97 -8.66
C PRO A 109 6.69 11.90 -7.12
N GLY A 110 6.93 10.72 -6.56
CA GLY A 110 6.81 10.50 -5.10
C GLY A 110 5.39 10.18 -4.62
N GLN A 111 4.44 10.10 -5.54
CA GLN A 111 3.10 9.57 -5.23
C GLN A 111 3.13 8.04 -5.24
N TYR A 112 2.95 7.43 -4.09
CA TYR A 112 2.96 5.98 -3.93
C TYR A 112 1.57 5.43 -3.65
N SER A 113 1.32 4.20 -4.03
CA SER A 113 0.13 3.47 -3.62
C SER A 113 0.19 3.15 -2.11
N THR A 114 -0.95 2.80 -1.54
CA THR A 114 -1.06 2.49 -0.10
C THR A 114 -0.13 1.34 0.31
N ALA A 115 -0.01 0.29 -0.51
CA ALA A 115 0.92 -0.80 -0.24
C ALA A 115 2.38 -0.37 -0.35
N GLU A 116 2.76 0.44 -1.36
CA GLU A 116 4.13 0.96 -1.50
C GLU A 116 4.50 1.86 -0.33
N SER A 117 3.60 2.72 0.11
CA SER A 117 3.82 3.56 1.29
C SER A 117 4.14 2.71 2.52
N LEU A 118 3.43 1.60 2.70
CA LEU A 118 3.73 0.67 3.80
C LEU A 118 5.05 -0.09 3.57
N LEU A 119 5.36 -0.52 2.34
CA LEU A 119 6.64 -1.15 2.02
C LEU A 119 7.82 -0.27 2.41
N PHE A 120 7.80 1.00 2.04
CA PHE A 120 8.87 1.94 2.38
C PHE A 120 8.95 2.20 3.89
N LEU A 121 7.83 2.24 4.58
CA LEU A 121 7.83 2.35 6.04
C LEU A 121 8.42 1.11 6.70
N LEU A 122 8.03 -0.09 6.27
CA LEU A 122 8.55 -1.35 6.82
C LEU A 122 10.07 -1.45 6.63
N ALA A 123 10.56 -1.09 5.45
CA ALA A 123 11.99 -1.02 5.16
C ALA A 123 12.70 -0.03 6.08
N ALA A 124 12.16 1.18 6.26
CA ALA A 124 12.73 2.21 7.13
C ALA A 124 12.72 1.82 8.62
N LEU A 125 11.79 0.96 9.04
CA LEU A 125 11.71 0.42 10.40
C LEU A 125 12.54 -0.87 10.59
N GLY A 126 13.23 -1.36 9.55
CA GLY A 126 14.01 -2.60 9.61
C GLY A 126 13.17 -3.88 9.68
N LEU A 127 11.89 -3.83 9.32
CA LEU A 127 10.95 -4.96 9.36
C LEU A 127 11.02 -5.78 8.07
N ALA A 128 12.20 -6.33 7.76
CA ALA A 128 12.54 -6.95 6.48
C ALA A 128 11.61 -8.13 6.09
N GLU A 129 11.21 -8.98 7.04
CA GLU A 129 10.32 -10.11 6.75
C GLU A 129 8.93 -9.64 6.32
N ALA A 130 8.35 -8.70 7.06
CA ALA A 130 7.03 -8.14 6.72
C ALA A 130 7.07 -7.38 5.39
N GLU A 131 8.16 -6.65 5.16
CA GLU A 131 8.41 -5.95 3.89
C GLU A 131 8.47 -6.93 2.72
N ALA A 132 9.27 -7.98 2.80
CA ALA A 132 9.41 -8.98 1.74
C ALA A 132 8.08 -9.68 1.42
N ARG A 133 7.31 -10.07 2.44
CA ARG A 133 5.98 -10.69 2.26
C ARG A 133 5.00 -9.74 1.58
N LEU A 134 4.94 -8.47 1.98
CA LEU A 134 4.07 -7.49 1.36
C LEU A 134 4.51 -7.16 -0.07
N ARG A 135 5.81 -7.11 -0.33
CA ARG A 135 6.37 -6.88 -1.66
C ARG A 135 5.91 -7.96 -2.64
N LEU A 136 5.99 -9.23 -2.26
CA LEU A 136 5.53 -10.32 -3.12
C LEU A 136 4.03 -10.21 -3.45
N GLN A 137 3.19 -9.89 -2.48
CA GLN A 137 1.75 -9.69 -2.72
C GLN A 137 1.48 -8.47 -3.62
N PHE A 138 2.21 -7.38 -3.42
CA PHE A 138 2.09 -6.17 -4.23
C PHE A 138 2.55 -6.42 -5.67
N GLU A 139 3.72 -7.02 -5.87
CA GLU A 139 4.27 -7.32 -7.19
C GLU A 139 3.34 -8.28 -7.96
N LEU A 140 2.81 -9.31 -7.29
CA LEU A 140 1.86 -10.25 -7.89
C LEU A 140 0.56 -9.54 -8.31
N HIS A 141 0.05 -8.64 -7.48
CA HIS A 141 -1.14 -7.85 -7.79
C HIS A 141 -0.93 -6.97 -9.02
N VAL A 142 0.21 -6.27 -9.11
CA VAL A 142 0.53 -5.43 -10.27
C VAL A 142 0.69 -6.28 -11.52
N TYR A 143 1.47 -7.35 -11.47
CA TYR A 143 1.69 -8.26 -12.60
C TYR A 143 0.37 -8.86 -13.12
N ALA A 144 -0.46 -9.41 -12.23
CA ALA A 144 -1.75 -9.95 -12.60
C ALA A 144 -2.67 -8.88 -13.22
N GLY A 145 -2.67 -7.67 -12.65
CA GLY A 145 -3.44 -6.55 -13.16
C GLY A 145 -2.99 -6.09 -14.55
N LEU A 146 -1.69 -6.08 -14.85
CA LEU A 146 -1.18 -5.81 -16.19
C LEU A 146 -1.60 -6.89 -17.20
N ARG A 147 -1.52 -8.15 -16.78
CA ARG A 147 -1.95 -9.30 -17.60
C ARG A 147 -3.44 -9.22 -17.96
N THR A 148 -4.30 -8.98 -16.99
CA THR A 148 -5.76 -8.90 -17.20
C THR A 148 -6.18 -7.74 -18.08
N ARG A 149 -5.38 -6.68 -18.14
CA ARG A 149 -5.59 -5.53 -19.04
C ARG A 149 -5.01 -5.71 -20.44
N GLY A 150 -4.40 -6.86 -20.73
CA GLY A 150 -3.75 -7.12 -22.03
C GLY A 150 -2.43 -6.37 -22.23
N ALA A 151 -1.87 -5.73 -21.21
CA ALA A 151 -0.60 -4.98 -21.27
C ALA A 151 0.61 -5.95 -21.23
N LYS A 152 0.71 -6.84 -22.22
CA LYS A 152 1.65 -7.97 -22.24
C LYS A 152 3.12 -7.53 -22.19
N ALA A 153 3.51 -6.54 -23.01
CA ALA A 153 4.88 -6.05 -23.05
C ALA A 153 5.29 -5.48 -21.68
N LEU A 154 4.43 -4.64 -21.09
CA LEU A 154 4.65 -4.03 -19.79
C LEU A 154 4.70 -5.09 -18.66
N ALA A 155 3.87 -6.13 -18.73
CA ALA A 155 3.90 -7.23 -17.78
C ALA A 155 5.22 -8.02 -17.86
N THR A 156 5.75 -8.22 -19.06
CA THR A 156 7.04 -8.91 -19.28
C THR A 156 8.21 -8.09 -18.74
N GLU A 157 8.23 -6.79 -19.02
CA GLU A 157 9.22 -5.85 -18.50
C GLU A 157 9.16 -5.78 -16.96
N PHE A 158 7.96 -5.64 -16.41
CA PHE A 158 7.74 -5.63 -14.96
C PHE A 158 8.31 -6.91 -14.30
N LEU A 159 8.03 -8.07 -14.90
CA LEU A 159 8.47 -9.35 -14.37
C LEU A 159 10.00 -9.55 -14.44
N ALA A 160 10.68 -8.88 -15.38
CA ALA A 160 12.13 -8.99 -15.54
C ALA A 160 12.90 -8.48 -14.31
N THR A 161 12.34 -7.50 -13.61
CA THR A 161 12.93 -6.87 -12.42
C THR A 161 12.20 -7.25 -11.11
N SER A 162 11.25 -8.19 -11.19
CA SER A 162 10.40 -8.59 -10.06
C SER A 162 10.94 -9.84 -9.36
N PRO A 163 10.85 -9.93 -8.03
CA PRO A 163 11.18 -11.14 -7.28
C PRO A 163 10.22 -12.31 -7.55
N LEU A 164 9.12 -12.10 -8.28
CA LEU A 164 8.11 -13.12 -8.53
C LEU A 164 8.63 -14.36 -9.24
N ARG A 165 9.61 -14.20 -10.16
CA ARG A 165 10.19 -15.33 -10.88
C ARG A 165 10.83 -16.35 -9.95
N ALA A 166 11.52 -15.87 -8.93
CA ALA A 166 12.14 -16.73 -7.93
C ALA A 166 11.14 -17.27 -6.91
N ALA A 167 10.16 -16.43 -6.51
CA ALA A 167 9.22 -16.76 -5.45
C ALA A 167 8.07 -17.68 -5.91
N PHE A 168 7.61 -17.54 -7.18
CA PHE A 168 6.41 -18.21 -7.68
C PHE A 168 6.55 -18.75 -9.11
N PRO A 169 7.57 -19.57 -9.41
CA PRO A 169 7.82 -20.06 -10.77
C PRO A 169 6.62 -20.86 -11.32
N ASP A 170 6.05 -21.75 -10.51
CA ASP A 170 4.94 -22.62 -10.93
C ASP A 170 3.66 -21.84 -11.17
N LEU A 171 3.36 -20.85 -10.31
CA LEU A 171 2.22 -19.98 -10.48
C LEU A 171 2.31 -19.17 -11.79
N LEU A 172 3.49 -18.65 -12.11
CA LEU A 172 3.72 -17.91 -13.34
C LEU A 172 3.55 -18.81 -14.56
N ALA A 173 4.09 -20.04 -14.52
CA ALA A 173 3.90 -21.03 -15.58
C ALA A 173 2.42 -21.39 -15.77
N GLU A 174 1.66 -21.52 -14.68
CA GLU A 174 0.21 -21.78 -14.74
C GLU A 174 -0.56 -20.59 -15.32
N MET A 175 -0.21 -19.37 -14.95
CA MET A 175 -0.80 -18.16 -15.52
C MET A 175 -0.53 -18.03 -17.01
N ASP A 176 0.58 -18.57 -17.52
CA ASP A 176 0.89 -18.58 -18.95
C ASP A 176 0.10 -19.67 -19.71
N ARG A 177 -0.14 -20.82 -19.09
CA ARG A 177 -0.95 -21.92 -19.68
C ARG A 177 -2.43 -21.57 -19.82
N ARG A 178 -3.00 -20.84 -18.86
CA ARG A 178 -4.43 -20.47 -18.84
C ARG A 178 -4.81 -19.34 -19.80
N ARG A 179 -4.05 -19.09 -20.86
CA ARG A 179 -4.50 -18.21 -21.93
C ARG A 179 -5.58 -18.92 -22.74
N PRO A 180 -6.81 -18.38 -22.85
CA PRO A 180 -7.71 -18.80 -23.92
C PRO A 180 -6.97 -18.58 -25.24
N GLN A 181 -6.85 -19.61 -26.04
CA GLN A 181 -6.51 -19.40 -27.44
C GLN A 181 -7.66 -18.58 -28.05
N ALA A 182 -7.34 -17.36 -28.48
CA ALA A 182 -8.28 -16.52 -29.20
C ALA A 182 -8.49 -17.05 -30.61
#